data_e0a5df5d483303ce990e30336ba4597e
#
_entry.id   e0a5df5d483303ce990e30336ba4597e
#
_cell.length_a   1.000
_cell.length_b   1.000
_cell.length_c   1.000
_cell.angle_alpha   90.00
_cell.angle_beta   90.00
_cell.angle_gamma   90.00
#
_symmetry.space_group_name_H-M   'P 1'
#
loop_
_entity.id
_entity.type
_entity.pdbx_description
1 polymer ?
#
loop_
_entity_poly.entity_id
_entity_poly.type
_entity_poly.pdbx_seq_one_letter_code
_entity_poly.pdbx_strand_id
1 'polypeptide(L)'
;MLNTFTIKERGSMGKIYKNEQLSDELIKIKHRGKIYTPDYLVKIILNQGNYVDGNINKKHVIDNSCGDGQFIVHIVDRYVNDFFKHSNNISELKNQLETYIHAIEIDKDEINTCIDRCNKLVSAYGIENVNWDFINGDTLQIDKFNNKMDFVVGNPPYVRVHNLNDNFNSVKNYLFGNGGMTDLYIVFYEIGIKMLNQTGILSYITPSSFFTSVSGTNMRNYLLDNNLIESICDLKHFQAFNATTYTIKLIKIK
;
A
#
# COMPACT_ATOMS: atom_id res chain seq x y z
N MET A 1 -6.78 22.55 -18.24
CA MET A 1 -6.09 21.89 -19.39
C MET A 1 -5.34 20.71 -18.82
N LEU A 2 -5.84 19.50 -19.07
CA LEU A 2 -5.24 18.25 -18.61
C LEU A 2 -4.13 17.87 -19.60
N ASN A 3 -2.89 17.88 -19.13
CA ASN A 3 -1.75 17.40 -19.92
C ASN A 3 -1.79 15.85 -19.97
N THR A 4 -2.09 15.34 -21.13
CA THR A 4 -2.02 13.91 -21.46
C THR A 4 -0.56 13.55 -21.73
N PHE A 5 0.07 12.80 -20.83
CA PHE A 5 1.37 12.21 -21.10
C PHE A 5 1.17 10.88 -21.86
N THR A 6 1.64 10.84 -23.10
CA THR A 6 1.69 9.62 -23.90
C THR A 6 3.10 9.04 -23.80
N ILE A 7 3.25 7.88 -23.15
CA ILE A 7 4.51 7.14 -23.16
C ILE A 7 4.42 6.06 -24.24
N LYS A 8 5.29 6.14 -25.24
CA LYS A 8 5.52 5.07 -26.24
C LYS A 8 6.73 4.26 -25.80
N GLU A 9 6.54 3.00 -25.43
CA GLU A 9 7.65 2.05 -25.37
C GLU A 9 7.49 0.94 -26.42
N ARG A 10 8.59 0.68 -27.15
CA ARG A 10 8.71 -0.41 -28.10
C ARG A 10 9.14 -1.68 -27.36
N GLY A 11 8.43 -2.77 -27.64
CA GLY A 11 8.68 -4.06 -27.04
C GLY A 11 9.94 -4.78 -27.49
N SER A 12 10.46 -5.62 -26.62
CA SER A 12 11.25 -6.80 -26.98
C SER A 12 10.57 -8.04 -26.39
N MET A 13 10.25 -9.01 -27.25
CA MET A 13 9.71 -10.31 -26.85
C MET A 13 10.80 -11.10 -26.10
N GLY A 14 10.65 -11.26 -24.78
CA GLY A 14 11.42 -12.19 -23.97
C GLY A 14 10.90 -13.62 -24.13
N LYS A 15 11.81 -14.57 -24.33
CA LYS A 15 11.54 -16.00 -24.47
C LYS A 15 10.86 -16.56 -23.20
N ILE A 16 9.74 -17.25 -23.40
CA ILE A 16 9.02 -17.99 -22.35
C ILE A 16 9.83 -19.24 -21.99
N TYR A 17 10.42 -19.26 -20.80
CA TYR A 17 10.93 -20.49 -20.20
C TYR A 17 9.79 -21.17 -19.43
N LYS A 18 9.34 -22.31 -19.92
CA LYS A 18 8.48 -23.23 -19.17
C LYS A 18 9.35 -23.91 -18.09
N ASN A 19 9.18 -23.52 -16.86
CA ASN A 19 9.73 -24.22 -15.71
C ASN A 19 8.56 -24.61 -14.80
N GLU A 20 8.38 -25.89 -14.50
CA GLU A 20 7.27 -26.40 -13.66
C GLU A 20 7.30 -25.81 -12.24
N GLN A 21 8.49 -25.49 -11.72
CA GLN A 21 8.64 -24.78 -10.44
C GLN A 21 8.06 -23.36 -10.46
N LEU A 22 8.12 -22.66 -11.61
CA LEU A 22 7.52 -21.34 -11.76
C LEU A 22 5.98 -21.39 -11.72
N SER A 23 5.36 -22.51 -12.10
CA SER A 23 3.91 -22.70 -12.06
C SER A 23 3.39 -22.82 -10.64
N ASP A 24 4.12 -23.49 -9.74
CA ASP A 24 3.72 -23.67 -8.35
C ASP A 24 3.88 -22.39 -7.53
N GLU A 25 4.93 -21.59 -7.79
CA GLU A 25 5.08 -20.25 -7.21
C GLU A 25 3.99 -19.30 -7.71
N LEU A 26 3.69 -19.29 -9.01
CA LEU A 26 2.60 -18.47 -9.57
C LEU A 26 1.22 -18.90 -9.06
N ILE A 27 1.00 -20.17 -8.77
CA ILE A 27 -0.23 -20.70 -8.15
C ILE A 27 -0.31 -20.23 -6.69
N LYS A 28 0.78 -20.30 -5.92
CA LYS A 28 0.85 -19.77 -4.54
C LYS A 28 0.64 -18.26 -4.49
N ILE A 29 1.24 -17.50 -5.43
CA ILE A 29 1.05 -16.05 -5.58
C ILE A 29 -0.43 -15.73 -5.89
N LYS A 30 -1.07 -16.47 -6.81
CA LYS A 30 -2.50 -16.29 -7.12
C LYS A 30 -3.41 -16.62 -5.93
N HIS A 31 -3.12 -17.66 -5.16
CA HIS A 31 -3.92 -18.04 -3.97
C HIS A 31 -3.78 -17.05 -2.81
N ARG A 32 -2.66 -16.33 -2.71
CA ARG A 32 -2.42 -15.31 -1.67
C ARG A 32 -2.82 -13.89 -2.10
N GLY A 33 -3.26 -13.68 -3.34
CA GLY A 33 -3.63 -12.36 -3.86
C GLY A 33 -2.44 -11.38 -3.96
N LYS A 34 -1.20 -11.89 -3.92
CA LYS A 34 0.02 -11.08 -3.96
C LYS A 34 0.25 -10.57 -5.38
N ILE A 35 0.30 -9.27 -5.52
CA ILE A 35 0.62 -8.57 -6.78
C ILE A 35 1.71 -7.55 -6.47
N TYR A 36 2.91 -7.75 -7.01
CA TYR A 36 4.01 -6.80 -6.85
C TYR A 36 3.76 -5.55 -7.68
N THR A 37 3.81 -4.39 -7.03
CA THR A 37 3.59 -3.11 -7.69
C THR A 37 4.89 -2.62 -8.34
N PRO A 38 4.94 -2.34 -9.66
CA PRO A 38 6.12 -1.78 -10.31
C PRO A 38 6.54 -0.44 -9.69
N ASP A 39 7.85 -0.18 -9.63
CA ASP A 39 8.43 1.02 -9.01
C ASP A 39 7.83 2.34 -9.52
N TYR A 40 7.58 2.44 -10.83
CA TYR A 40 7.00 3.65 -11.40
C TYR A 40 5.58 3.92 -10.88
N LEU A 41 4.78 2.87 -10.62
CA LEU A 41 3.45 3.02 -10.01
C LEU A 41 3.55 3.41 -8.54
N VAL A 42 4.47 2.81 -7.77
CA VAL A 42 4.72 3.22 -6.39
C VAL A 42 5.02 4.72 -6.33
N LYS A 43 5.92 5.20 -7.19
CA LYS A 43 6.28 6.63 -7.27
C LYS A 43 5.07 7.52 -7.60
N ILE A 44 4.22 7.10 -8.54
CA ILE A 44 2.99 7.82 -8.89
C ILE A 44 2.04 7.89 -7.69
N ILE A 45 1.81 6.76 -7.01
CA ILE A 45 0.90 6.67 -5.86
C ILE A 45 1.38 7.54 -4.70
N LEU A 46 2.67 7.50 -4.37
CA LEU A 46 3.26 8.33 -3.34
C LEU A 46 3.17 9.82 -3.69
N ASN A 47 3.38 10.21 -4.96
CA ASN A 47 3.23 11.60 -5.41
C ASN A 47 1.77 12.07 -5.29
N GLN A 48 0.81 11.25 -5.73
CA GLN A 48 -0.62 11.56 -5.62
C GLN A 48 -1.09 11.60 -4.17
N GLY A 49 -0.53 10.74 -3.31
CA GLY A 49 -0.73 10.74 -1.87
C GLY A 49 -0.07 11.92 -1.16
N ASN A 50 0.58 12.83 -1.90
CA ASN A 50 1.31 13.96 -1.35
C ASN A 50 2.45 13.57 -0.38
N TYR A 51 2.96 12.32 -0.49
CA TYR A 51 4.15 11.88 0.23
C TYR A 51 5.40 12.29 -0.56
N VAL A 52 5.68 13.59 -0.51
CA VAL A 52 6.72 14.24 -1.32
C VAL A 52 7.61 15.14 -0.46
N ASP A 53 8.75 15.51 -0.99
CA ASP A 53 9.73 16.41 -0.37
C ASP A 53 9.06 17.64 0.28
N GLY A 54 9.50 17.96 1.49
CA GLY A 54 8.99 19.10 2.28
C GLY A 54 7.66 18.82 2.99
N ASN A 55 7.02 17.65 2.77
CA ASN A 55 5.75 17.31 3.41
C ASN A 55 5.78 16.00 4.21
N ILE A 56 6.93 15.37 4.38
CA ILE A 56 7.03 14.02 4.95
C ILE A 56 7.81 13.96 6.26
N ASN A 57 8.64 14.96 6.54
CA ASN A 57 9.45 14.98 7.75
C ASN A 57 8.56 15.02 9.00
N LYS A 58 8.83 14.11 9.94
CA LYS A 58 8.07 13.93 11.20
C LYS A 58 6.58 13.62 10.98
N LYS A 59 6.26 12.95 9.86
CA LYS A 59 4.93 12.47 9.52
C LYS A 59 4.87 10.95 9.59
N HIS A 60 3.85 10.44 10.27
CA HIS A 60 3.60 9.01 10.35
C HIS A 60 3.07 8.45 9.03
N VAL A 61 3.74 7.46 8.50
CA VAL A 61 3.33 6.73 7.29
C VAL A 61 3.28 5.23 7.54
N ILE A 62 2.26 4.58 7.00
CA ILE A 62 2.10 3.13 7.08
C ILE A 62 1.75 2.52 5.73
N ASP A 63 2.37 1.37 5.42
CA ASP A 63 1.82 0.38 4.50
C ASP A 63 1.28 -0.79 5.33
N ASN A 64 -0.03 -0.98 5.32
CA ASN A 64 -0.71 -1.97 6.15
C ASN A 64 -0.87 -3.34 5.48
N SER A 65 -0.16 -3.58 4.37
CA SER A 65 -0.02 -4.85 3.65
C SER A 65 1.26 -4.86 2.83
N CYS A 66 2.39 -4.60 3.50
CA CYS A 66 3.61 -4.17 2.85
C CYS A 66 4.30 -5.25 1.96
N GLY A 67 3.95 -6.52 2.11
CA GLY A 67 4.63 -7.61 1.41
C GLY A 67 6.13 -7.57 1.64
N ASP A 68 6.91 -7.74 0.59
CA ASP A 68 8.37 -7.63 0.59
C ASP A 68 8.91 -6.19 0.72
N GLY A 69 8.03 -5.20 0.94
CA GLY A 69 8.39 -3.80 1.18
C GLY A 69 8.49 -2.93 -0.07
N GLN A 70 7.75 -3.24 -1.14
CA GLN A 70 7.82 -2.49 -2.38
C GLN A 70 7.51 -0.99 -2.18
N PHE A 71 6.48 -0.64 -1.39
CA PHE A 71 6.22 0.75 -1.02
C PHE A 71 7.18 1.26 0.05
N ILE A 72 7.45 0.45 1.08
CA ILE A 72 8.26 0.85 2.24
C ILE A 72 9.67 1.29 1.85
N VAL A 73 10.33 0.59 0.93
CA VAL A 73 11.67 0.98 0.45
C VAL A 73 11.65 2.37 -0.18
N HIS A 74 10.63 2.69 -1.01
CA HIS A 74 10.48 4.02 -1.60
C HIS A 74 10.10 5.10 -0.56
N ILE A 75 9.34 4.72 0.47
CA ILE A 75 9.00 5.60 1.59
C ILE A 75 10.27 5.97 2.36
N VAL A 76 11.08 4.97 2.74
CA VAL A 76 12.36 5.16 3.45
C VAL A 76 13.32 6.01 2.62
N ASP A 77 13.47 5.71 1.32
CA ASP A 77 14.33 6.48 0.42
C ASP A 77 13.93 7.96 0.38
N ARG A 78 12.65 8.26 0.20
CA ARG A 78 12.15 9.64 0.21
C ARG A 78 12.37 10.31 1.55
N TYR A 79 12.11 9.62 2.66
CA TYR A 79 12.28 10.15 4.01
C TYR A 79 13.75 10.55 4.27
N VAL A 80 14.67 9.67 3.93
CA VAL A 80 16.13 9.91 4.07
C VAL A 80 16.56 11.11 3.22
N ASN A 81 16.13 11.14 1.95
CA ASN A 81 16.47 12.23 1.03
C ASN A 81 15.89 13.59 1.51
N ASP A 82 14.67 13.61 2.03
CA ASP A 82 14.06 14.84 2.57
C ASP A 82 14.77 15.29 3.85
N PHE A 83 15.09 14.35 4.75
CA PHE A 83 15.81 14.66 5.99
C PHE A 83 17.17 15.32 5.74
N PHE A 84 17.97 14.81 4.79
CA PHE A 84 19.29 15.36 4.48
C PHE A 84 19.27 16.77 3.84
N LYS A 85 18.13 17.27 3.43
CA LYS A 85 17.98 18.68 3.02
C LYS A 85 18.01 19.64 4.20
N HIS A 86 17.76 19.14 5.42
CA HIS A 86 17.57 19.96 6.62
C HIS A 86 18.54 19.62 7.76
N SER A 87 19.09 18.41 7.79
CA SER A 87 19.97 17.91 8.86
C SER A 87 20.92 16.84 8.34
N ASN A 88 22.13 16.76 8.94
CA ASN A 88 23.08 15.68 8.70
C ASN A 88 23.24 14.77 9.95
N ASN A 89 22.34 14.88 10.92
CA ASN A 89 22.42 14.13 12.17
C ASN A 89 21.88 12.72 12.00
N ILE A 90 22.78 11.75 11.79
CA ILE A 90 22.47 10.34 11.56
C ILE A 90 21.67 9.71 12.72
N SER A 91 22.00 10.05 13.96
CA SER A 91 21.28 9.52 15.13
C SER A 91 19.84 10.04 15.17
N GLU A 92 19.62 11.30 14.82
CA GLU A 92 18.28 11.87 14.70
C GLU A 92 17.49 11.20 13.56
N LEU A 93 18.12 11.00 12.38
CA LEU A 93 17.49 10.30 11.27
C LEU A 93 17.05 8.88 11.68
N LYS A 94 17.94 8.12 12.34
CA LYS A 94 17.59 6.78 12.83
C LYS A 94 16.36 6.82 13.74
N ASN A 95 16.35 7.69 14.75
CA ASN A 95 15.21 7.83 15.66
C ASN A 95 13.91 8.19 14.90
N GLN A 96 14.00 9.03 13.87
CA GLN A 96 12.84 9.40 13.06
C GLN A 96 12.35 8.23 12.21
N LEU A 97 13.23 7.42 11.61
CA LEU A 97 12.85 6.22 10.88
C LEU A 97 12.11 5.22 11.77
N GLU A 98 12.60 5.00 13.00
CA GLU A 98 11.97 4.13 14.01
C GLU A 98 10.62 4.66 14.49
N THR A 99 10.42 5.98 14.46
CA THR A 99 9.22 6.63 15.02
C THR A 99 8.12 6.79 13.99
N TYR A 100 8.46 7.12 12.74
CA TYR A 100 7.49 7.62 11.77
C TYR A 100 7.16 6.65 10.62
N ILE A 101 7.95 5.57 10.45
CA ILE A 101 7.71 4.60 9.38
C ILE A 101 7.20 3.28 9.94
N HIS A 102 6.03 2.86 9.47
CA HIS A 102 5.32 1.69 9.98
C HIS A 102 4.95 0.73 8.84
N ALA A 103 4.89 -0.55 9.17
CA ALA A 103 4.44 -1.57 8.25
C ALA A 103 3.68 -2.69 8.97
N ILE A 104 2.75 -3.34 8.26
CA ILE A 104 2.11 -4.58 8.71
C ILE A 104 2.15 -5.57 7.54
N GLU A 105 2.50 -6.80 7.83
CA GLU A 105 2.42 -7.92 6.89
C GLU A 105 2.13 -9.22 7.64
N ILE A 106 1.20 -10.01 7.13
CA ILE A 106 0.80 -11.29 7.74
C ILE A 106 1.82 -12.38 7.47
N ASP A 107 2.52 -12.32 6.35
CA ASP A 107 3.53 -13.30 5.96
C ASP A 107 4.90 -12.93 6.56
N LYS A 108 5.41 -13.82 7.42
CA LYS A 108 6.67 -13.61 8.14
C LYS A 108 7.88 -13.48 7.23
N ASP A 109 7.93 -14.24 6.14
CA ASP A 109 9.08 -14.23 5.24
C ASP A 109 9.10 -12.93 4.42
N GLU A 110 7.93 -12.43 4.04
CA GLU A 110 7.79 -11.16 3.33
C GLU A 110 8.20 -9.97 4.20
N ILE A 111 7.72 -9.89 5.45
CA ILE A 111 8.10 -8.76 6.33
C ILE A 111 9.59 -8.79 6.68
N ASN A 112 10.19 -9.97 6.83
CA ASN A 112 11.63 -10.10 7.02
C ASN A 112 12.39 -9.58 5.77
N THR A 113 11.92 -9.93 4.57
CA THR A 113 12.48 -9.41 3.32
C THR A 113 12.35 -7.87 3.24
N CYS A 114 11.22 -7.31 3.67
CA CYS A 114 11.01 -5.87 3.76
C CYS A 114 12.03 -5.22 4.69
N ILE A 115 12.23 -5.77 5.90
CA ILE A 115 13.22 -5.29 6.89
C ILE A 115 14.63 -5.31 6.29
N ASP A 116 15.03 -6.42 5.66
CA ASP A 116 16.36 -6.57 5.07
C ASP A 116 16.61 -5.56 3.95
N ARG A 117 15.60 -5.30 3.10
CA ARG A 117 15.67 -4.29 2.04
C ARG A 117 15.82 -2.88 2.61
N CYS A 118 15.07 -2.54 3.66
CA CYS A 118 15.18 -1.26 4.34
C CYS A 118 16.56 -1.09 5.00
N ASN A 119 17.04 -2.11 5.73
CA ASN A 119 18.36 -2.10 6.35
C ASN A 119 19.47 -1.92 5.32
N LYS A 120 19.39 -2.62 4.18
CA LYS A 120 20.34 -2.46 3.08
C LYS A 120 20.33 -1.04 2.52
N LEU A 121 19.18 -0.40 2.41
CA LEU A 121 19.08 0.98 1.93
C LEU A 121 19.74 1.94 2.90
N VAL A 122 19.40 1.88 4.19
CA VAL A 122 19.90 2.85 5.17
C VAL A 122 21.36 2.62 5.56
N SER A 123 21.89 1.39 5.39
CA SER A 123 23.32 1.10 5.63
C SER A 123 24.24 1.89 4.69
N ALA A 124 23.79 2.25 3.49
CA ALA A 124 24.51 3.14 2.58
C ALA A 124 24.76 4.54 3.15
N TYR A 125 23.99 4.93 4.16
CA TYR A 125 24.11 6.19 4.89
C TYR A 125 24.77 6.02 6.28
N GLY A 126 25.33 4.85 6.56
CA GLY A 126 25.96 4.53 7.85
C GLY A 126 24.98 4.30 9.00
N ILE A 127 23.70 4.02 8.69
CA ILE A 127 22.68 3.71 9.70
C ILE A 127 22.55 2.20 9.81
N GLU A 128 22.74 1.70 11.04
CA GLU A 128 22.63 0.27 11.35
C GLU A 128 21.67 0.04 12.52
N ASN A 129 21.16 -1.20 12.63
CA ASN A 129 20.33 -1.66 13.75
C ASN A 129 19.11 -0.75 13.98
N VAL A 130 18.39 -0.42 12.90
CA VAL A 130 17.12 0.32 12.99
C VAL A 130 16.06 -0.60 13.60
N ASN A 131 15.44 -0.14 14.68
CA ASN A 131 14.34 -0.85 15.33
C ASN A 131 13.00 -0.46 14.64
N TRP A 132 12.78 -1.02 13.45
CA TRP A 132 11.59 -0.71 12.65
C TRP A 132 10.29 -1.06 13.39
N ASP A 133 9.31 -0.16 13.37
CA ASP A 133 7.96 -0.44 13.86
C ASP A 133 7.15 -1.23 12.80
N PHE A 134 7.67 -2.39 12.43
CA PHE A 134 7.06 -3.32 11.46
C PHE A 134 6.48 -4.51 12.21
N ILE A 135 5.20 -4.82 11.95
CA ILE A 135 4.45 -5.84 12.67
C ILE A 135 4.17 -7.02 11.75
N ASN A 136 4.66 -8.20 12.13
CA ASN A 136 4.18 -9.44 11.53
C ASN A 136 2.83 -9.81 12.16
N GLY A 137 1.74 -9.60 11.43
CA GLY A 137 0.40 -9.84 11.96
C GLY A 137 -0.73 -9.58 10.95
N ASP A 138 -1.93 -9.96 11.35
CA ASP A 138 -3.14 -9.72 10.56
C ASP A 138 -3.64 -8.29 10.78
N THR A 139 -3.61 -7.50 9.73
CA THR A 139 -4.10 -6.10 9.71
C THR A 139 -5.55 -5.97 10.19
N LEU A 140 -6.38 -7.01 9.99
CA LEU A 140 -7.75 -7.04 10.49
C LEU A 140 -7.84 -7.03 12.04
N GLN A 141 -6.76 -7.37 12.74
CA GLN A 141 -6.71 -7.50 14.21
C GLN A 141 -5.87 -6.40 14.88
N ILE A 142 -5.24 -5.50 14.09
CA ILE A 142 -4.30 -4.50 14.62
C ILE A 142 -4.97 -3.13 14.66
N ASP A 143 -5.12 -2.58 15.86
CA ASP A 143 -5.70 -1.26 16.12
C ASP A 143 -4.67 -0.21 16.62
N LYS A 144 -3.42 -0.65 16.85
CA LYS A 144 -2.31 0.19 17.35
C LYS A 144 -2.17 1.53 16.64
N PHE A 145 -2.46 1.56 15.34
CA PHE A 145 -2.23 2.70 14.45
C PHE A 145 -3.47 3.58 14.22
N ASN A 146 -4.62 3.24 14.83
CA ASN A 146 -5.85 3.99 14.65
C ASN A 146 -5.71 5.46 15.07
N ASN A 147 -6.20 6.37 14.22
CA ASN A 147 -6.18 7.83 14.39
C ASN A 147 -4.78 8.46 14.51
N LYS A 148 -3.74 7.82 13.98
CA LYS A 148 -2.36 8.27 14.16
C LYS A 148 -1.64 8.62 12.86
N MET A 149 -2.04 8.06 11.73
CA MET A 149 -1.29 8.12 10.48
C MET A 149 -1.56 9.39 9.69
N ASP A 150 -0.52 10.08 9.27
CA ASP A 150 -0.59 11.15 8.29
C ASP A 150 -0.77 10.58 6.88
N PHE A 151 -0.18 9.40 6.62
CA PHE A 151 -0.27 8.71 5.34
C PHE A 151 -0.52 7.21 5.54
N VAL A 152 -1.52 6.71 4.82
CA VAL A 152 -1.75 5.27 4.66
C VAL A 152 -1.63 4.96 3.17
N VAL A 153 -0.65 4.17 2.79
CA VAL A 153 -0.34 3.89 1.38
C VAL A 153 -0.17 2.39 1.16
N GLY A 154 -0.29 1.93 -0.06
CA GLY A 154 -0.01 0.53 -0.36
C GLY A 154 -0.86 -0.06 -1.49
N ASN A 155 -0.73 -1.37 -1.62
CA ASN A 155 -1.48 -2.22 -2.54
C ASN A 155 -2.18 -3.34 -1.74
N PRO A 156 -3.41 -3.12 -1.24
CA PRO A 156 -4.14 -4.11 -0.45
C PRO A 156 -4.36 -5.43 -1.17
N PRO A 157 -4.51 -6.57 -0.46
CA PRO A 157 -4.70 -7.88 -1.08
C PRO A 157 -6.03 -8.01 -1.82
N TYR A 158 -6.00 -8.57 -3.06
CA TYR A 158 -7.17 -8.78 -3.92
C TYR A 158 -7.73 -10.19 -3.78
N VAL A 159 -8.11 -10.56 -2.58
CA VAL A 159 -8.67 -11.88 -2.26
C VAL A 159 -10.14 -11.75 -1.93
N ARG A 160 -10.97 -12.65 -2.46
CA ARG A 160 -12.38 -12.74 -2.05
C ARG A 160 -12.48 -13.27 -0.63
N VAL A 161 -13.26 -12.58 0.20
CA VAL A 161 -13.39 -12.89 1.63
C VAL A 161 -13.82 -14.33 1.90
N HIS A 162 -14.68 -14.94 1.06
CA HIS A 162 -15.11 -16.33 1.26
C HIS A 162 -14.00 -17.37 1.06
N ASN A 163 -12.84 -16.97 0.48
CA ASN A 163 -11.67 -17.84 0.36
C ASN A 163 -10.75 -17.78 1.59
N LEU A 164 -11.10 -16.99 2.62
CA LEU A 164 -10.26 -16.75 3.80
C LEU A 164 -10.50 -17.73 4.96
N ASN A 165 -11.17 -18.88 4.72
CA ASN A 165 -11.42 -19.91 5.74
C ASN A 165 -11.88 -19.31 7.10
N ASP A 166 -11.02 -19.37 8.13
CA ASP A 166 -11.34 -18.99 9.51
C ASP A 166 -11.51 -17.46 9.71
N ASN A 167 -10.92 -16.61 8.85
CA ASN A 167 -10.98 -15.15 8.96
C ASN A 167 -12.25 -14.53 8.34
N PHE A 168 -13.12 -15.35 7.74
CA PHE A 168 -14.37 -14.86 7.14
C PHE A 168 -15.27 -14.13 8.15
N ASN A 169 -15.33 -14.59 9.39
CA ASN A 169 -16.15 -13.97 10.44
C ASN A 169 -15.61 -12.61 10.90
N SER A 170 -14.29 -12.41 10.89
CA SER A 170 -13.66 -11.13 11.27
C SER A 170 -14.03 -10.02 10.30
N VAL A 171 -14.15 -10.32 9.01
CA VAL A 171 -14.47 -9.35 7.96
C VAL A 171 -15.91 -8.82 8.09
N LYS A 172 -16.86 -9.63 8.57
CA LYS A 172 -18.27 -9.22 8.76
C LYS A 172 -18.44 -8.12 9.82
N ASN A 173 -17.46 -7.93 10.69
CA ASN A 173 -17.48 -6.86 11.70
C ASN A 173 -17.19 -5.48 11.09
N TYR A 174 -16.73 -5.43 9.86
CA TYR A 174 -16.47 -4.19 9.12
C TYR A 174 -17.69 -3.76 8.33
N LEU A 175 -17.99 -2.47 8.34
CA LEU A 175 -19.11 -1.87 7.58
C LEU A 175 -19.00 -2.20 6.09
N PHE A 176 -17.78 -2.08 5.53
CA PHE A 176 -17.53 -2.35 4.12
C PHE A 176 -17.50 -3.85 3.81
N GLY A 177 -17.27 -4.69 4.81
CA GLY A 177 -17.28 -6.16 4.70
C GLY A 177 -18.69 -6.79 4.72
N ASN A 178 -19.72 -6.04 5.12
CA ASN A 178 -21.07 -6.56 5.38
C ASN A 178 -21.95 -6.67 4.13
N GLY A 179 -21.39 -6.63 2.94
CA GLY A 179 -22.11 -6.64 1.64
C GLY A 179 -22.19 -7.99 0.92
N GLY A 180 -21.92 -9.12 1.56
CA GLY A 180 -21.95 -10.44 0.92
C GLY A 180 -20.59 -10.89 0.37
N MET A 181 -20.47 -11.18 -0.94
CA MET A 181 -19.21 -11.60 -1.58
C MET A 181 -18.26 -10.40 -1.78
N THR A 182 -17.63 -9.95 -0.69
CA THR A 182 -16.74 -8.79 -0.67
C THR A 182 -15.29 -9.21 -0.98
N ASP A 183 -14.56 -8.36 -1.67
CA ASP A 183 -13.12 -8.46 -1.83
C ASP A 183 -12.40 -7.81 -0.64
N LEU A 184 -11.30 -8.39 -0.17
CA LEU A 184 -10.61 -7.95 1.04
C LEU A 184 -10.10 -6.52 0.96
N TYR A 185 -9.65 -6.05 -0.24
CA TYR A 185 -9.19 -4.67 -0.42
C TYR A 185 -10.26 -3.63 -0.05
N ILE A 186 -11.56 -3.95 -0.17
CA ILE A 186 -12.66 -3.06 0.24
C ILE A 186 -12.65 -2.84 1.76
N VAL A 187 -12.38 -3.89 2.52
CA VAL A 187 -12.24 -3.81 3.99
C VAL A 187 -10.98 -3.03 4.37
N PHE A 188 -9.90 -3.18 3.62
CA PHE A 188 -8.68 -2.42 3.84
C PHE A 188 -8.88 -0.90 3.71
N TYR A 189 -9.81 -0.43 2.87
CA TYR A 189 -10.19 0.99 2.86
C TYR A 189 -10.76 1.45 4.21
N GLU A 190 -11.65 0.65 4.82
CA GLU A 190 -12.19 0.99 6.14
C GLU A 190 -11.10 1.03 7.21
N ILE A 191 -10.20 0.03 7.21
CA ILE A 191 -9.07 -0.03 8.14
C ILE A 191 -8.13 1.15 7.91
N GLY A 192 -7.75 1.43 6.68
CA GLY A 192 -6.88 2.55 6.34
C GLY A 192 -7.48 3.90 6.77
N ILE A 193 -8.78 4.12 6.56
CA ILE A 193 -9.49 5.32 7.04
C ILE A 193 -9.45 5.41 8.58
N LYS A 194 -9.65 4.30 9.29
CA LYS A 194 -9.55 4.26 10.76
C LYS A 194 -8.13 4.58 11.27
N MET A 195 -7.10 4.22 10.52
CA MET A 195 -5.71 4.54 10.85
C MET A 195 -5.36 6.01 10.66
N LEU A 196 -6.04 6.74 9.75
CA LEU A 196 -5.75 8.15 9.47
C LEU A 196 -6.03 9.04 10.69
N ASN A 197 -5.16 10.02 10.91
CA ASN A 197 -5.45 11.17 11.77
C ASN A 197 -6.40 12.15 11.06
N GLN A 198 -6.74 13.28 11.70
CA GLN A 198 -7.75 14.24 11.21
C GLN A 198 -7.40 14.91 9.87
N THR A 199 -6.13 14.88 9.45
CA THR A 199 -5.66 15.49 8.19
C THR A 199 -4.94 14.49 7.30
N GLY A 200 -5.07 13.19 7.61
CA GLY A 200 -4.36 12.13 6.95
C GLY A 200 -4.84 11.87 5.53
N ILE A 201 -3.97 11.29 4.73
CA ILE A 201 -4.23 10.92 3.33
C ILE A 201 -4.10 9.41 3.19
N LEU A 202 -5.09 8.78 2.56
CA LEU A 202 -5.02 7.40 2.12
C LEU A 202 -4.84 7.34 0.60
N SER A 203 -3.83 6.60 0.16
CA SER A 203 -3.53 6.42 -1.26
C SER A 203 -3.25 4.95 -1.55
N TYR A 204 -4.22 4.26 -2.14
CA TYR A 204 -4.13 2.85 -2.52
C TYR A 204 -4.22 2.65 -4.02
N ILE A 205 -3.53 1.62 -4.52
CA ILE A 205 -3.84 1.03 -5.82
C ILE A 205 -4.75 -0.18 -5.60
N THR A 206 -5.86 -0.26 -6.33
CA THR A 206 -6.88 -1.30 -6.16
C THR A 206 -7.57 -1.61 -7.49
N PRO A 207 -8.27 -2.76 -7.61
CA PRO A 207 -9.10 -3.05 -8.76
C PRO A 207 -10.20 -2.00 -8.94
N SER A 208 -10.53 -1.66 -10.19
CA SER A 208 -11.61 -0.72 -10.51
C SER A 208 -13.01 -1.29 -10.28
N SER A 209 -13.13 -2.59 -10.03
CA SER A 209 -14.42 -3.28 -9.83
C SER A 209 -15.28 -2.69 -8.71
N PHE A 210 -14.68 -2.06 -7.69
CA PHE A 210 -15.44 -1.42 -6.62
C PHE A 210 -16.36 -0.28 -7.11
N PHE A 211 -16.13 0.30 -8.29
CA PHE A 211 -16.99 1.35 -8.84
C PHE A 211 -18.40 0.84 -9.18
N THR A 212 -18.52 -0.40 -9.61
CA THR A 212 -19.78 -0.96 -10.14
C THR A 212 -20.28 -2.17 -9.36
N SER A 213 -19.42 -2.83 -8.57
CA SER A 213 -19.81 -4.04 -7.83
C SER A 213 -20.81 -3.72 -6.71
N VAL A 214 -21.70 -4.69 -6.44
CA VAL A 214 -22.62 -4.64 -5.30
C VAL A 214 -21.85 -4.61 -3.98
N SER A 215 -20.77 -5.40 -3.88
CA SER A 215 -19.92 -5.44 -2.69
C SER A 215 -19.25 -4.10 -2.34
N GLY A 216 -19.02 -3.23 -3.34
CA GLY A 216 -18.48 -1.89 -3.13
C GLY A 216 -19.49 -0.82 -2.69
N THR A 217 -20.79 -1.16 -2.59
CA THR A 217 -21.86 -0.17 -2.34
C THR A 217 -21.66 0.56 -1.02
N ASN A 218 -21.45 -0.16 0.09
CA ASN A 218 -21.28 0.45 1.42
C ASN A 218 -20.06 1.38 1.45
N MET A 219 -18.94 0.96 0.85
CA MET A 219 -17.74 1.79 0.73
C MET A 219 -18.02 3.06 -0.07
N ARG A 220 -18.63 2.95 -1.28
CA ARG A 220 -18.95 4.13 -2.12
C ARG A 220 -19.82 5.12 -1.39
N ASN A 221 -20.93 4.66 -0.79
CA ASN A 221 -21.85 5.53 -0.04
C ASN A 221 -21.10 6.23 1.11
N TYR A 222 -20.36 5.47 1.92
CA TYR A 222 -19.61 6.06 3.03
C TYR A 222 -18.62 7.14 2.57
N LEU A 223 -17.87 6.87 1.50
CA LEU A 223 -16.90 7.82 0.97
C LEU A 223 -17.54 9.10 0.42
N LEU A 224 -18.72 8.98 -0.23
CA LEU A 224 -19.47 10.11 -0.76
C LEU A 224 -20.14 10.91 0.35
N ASP A 225 -20.85 10.24 1.26
CA ASP A 225 -21.59 10.89 2.35
C ASP A 225 -20.67 11.68 3.31
N ASN A 226 -19.41 11.23 3.45
CA ASN A 226 -18.41 11.88 4.30
C ASN A 226 -17.44 12.79 3.53
N ASN A 227 -17.62 13.00 2.22
CA ASN A 227 -16.75 13.82 1.37
C ASN A 227 -15.26 13.43 1.46
N LEU A 228 -14.94 12.14 1.53
CA LEU A 228 -13.57 11.66 1.72
C LEU A 228 -12.76 11.56 0.42
N ILE A 229 -13.41 11.68 -0.74
CA ILE A 229 -12.75 11.52 -2.03
C ILE A 229 -12.14 12.85 -2.46
N GLU A 230 -10.82 12.92 -2.52
CA GLU A 230 -10.10 14.08 -3.07
C GLU A 230 -9.85 13.91 -4.58
N SER A 231 -9.37 12.75 -5.00
CA SER A 231 -9.16 12.43 -6.42
C SER A 231 -9.19 10.94 -6.70
N ILE A 232 -9.50 10.60 -7.95
CA ILE A 232 -9.48 9.25 -8.47
C ILE A 232 -8.69 9.28 -9.78
N CYS A 233 -7.71 8.38 -9.92
CA CYS A 233 -7.02 8.13 -11.18
C CYS A 233 -7.40 6.74 -11.68
N ASP A 234 -8.19 6.68 -12.75
CA ASP A 234 -8.59 5.44 -13.41
C ASP A 234 -7.58 5.10 -14.51
N LEU A 235 -6.90 3.99 -14.35
CA LEU A 235 -5.92 3.50 -15.33
C LEU A 235 -6.58 2.89 -16.58
N LYS A 236 -7.92 2.69 -16.58
CA LYS A 236 -8.72 2.15 -17.70
C LYS A 236 -8.11 0.87 -18.28
N HIS A 237 -7.71 0.94 -19.55
CA HIS A 237 -7.12 -0.19 -20.31
C HIS A 237 -5.60 -0.32 -20.13
N PHE A 238 -4.98 0.52 -19.30
CA PHE A 238 -3.57 0.38 -18.98
C PHE A 238 -3.40 -0.85 -18.08
N GLN A 239 -2.81 -1.91 -18.61
CA GLN A 239 -2.46 -3.11 -17.85
C GLN A 239 -1.23 -2.80 -17.00
N ALA A 240 -1.45 -2.28 -15.80
CA ALA A 240 -0.39 -2.08 -14.82
C ALA A 240 0.20 -3.42 -14.34
N PHE A 241 -0.60 -4.49 -14.45
CA PHE A 241 -0.26 -5.87 -14.08
C PHE A 241 -0.76 -6.82 -15.18
N ASN A 242 -0.27 -8.05 -15.24
CA ASN A 242 -0.67 -9.06 -16.25
C ASN A 242 -2.14 -9.52 -16.15
N ALA A 243 -2.98 -8.81 -15.37
CA ALA A 243 -4.40 -9.11 -15.20
C ALA A 243 -5.19 -7.88 -14.86
N THR A 244 -6.32 -7.54 -15.19
CA THR A 244 -7.31 -6.53 -14.74
C THR A 244 -6.88 -5.05 -14.72
N THR A 245 -7.86 -4.17 -14.92
CA THR A 245 -7.72 -2.72 -14.83
C THR A 245 -7.70 -2.28 -13.36
N TYR A 246 -6.79 -1.40 -13.00
CA TYR A 246 -6.65 -0.90 -11.63
C TYR A 246 -6.90 0.59 -11.55
N THR A 247 -7.35 1.04 -10.39
CA THR A 247 -7.60 2.44 -10.07
C THR A 247 -6.67 2.88 -8.94
N ILE A 248 -6.04 4.03 -9.09
CA ILE A 248 -5.36 4.73 -8.00
C ILE A 248 -6.38 5.65 -7.35
N LYS A 249 -6.52 5.59 -6.03
CA LYS A 249 -7.50 6.39 -5.31
C LYS A 249 -6.85 7.16 -4.18
N LEU A 250 -7.20 8.44 -4.05
CA LEU A 250 -6.81 9.30 -2.95
C LEU A 250 -8.04 9.61 -2.09
N ILE A 251 -7.87 9.53 -0.78
CA ILE A 251 -8.89 9.92 0.18
C ILE A 251 -8.23 10.83 1.19
N LYS A 252 -8.79 12.00 1.41
CA LYS A 252 -8.34 12.96 2.41
C LYS A 252 -9.46 13.18 3.42
N ILE A 253 -9.15 13.03 4.68
CA ILE A 253 -10.03 13.38 5.78
C ILE A 253 -9.78 14.84 6.13
N LYS A 254 -10.84 15.66 6.11
CA LYS A 254 -10.79 17.09 6.46
C LYS A 254 -11.03 17.30 7.94
#